data_2f922c4fbeb53be0dffdbce9c189f3d1
#
_entry.id   2f922c4fbeb53be0dffdbce9c189f3d1
#
_cell.length_a   1.000
_cell.length_b   1.000
_cell.length_c   1.000
_cell.angle_alpha   90.00
_cell.angle_beta   90.00
_cell.angle_gamma   90.00
#
_symmetry.space_group_name_H-M   'P 1'
#
loop_
_entity.id
_entity.type
_entity.pdbx_description
1 polymer ?
#
loop_
_entity_poly.entity_id
_entity_poly.type
_entity_poly.pdbx_seq_one_letter_code
_entity_poly.pdbx_strand_id
1 'polypeptide(L)'
;AAVKKLTAKEAAEVMAWEIGKWETKGRGMPVEGAPQAIEMTTEARWKEECKSVEYKFTMDQDGKTVSYFGHQEYDAAKGIFIYRSKWGDNPETTSHERYDPATRTSRGQSSPASPAVGSKTTTVTKRIGADKTQQRLEVREGDRLVYSHEIVSTRIGGHIEPARPEP
;
A
#
# COMPACT_ATOMS: atom_id res chain seq x y z
N ALA A 1 -22.47 -5.28 3.31
CA ALA A 1 -22.22 -6.71 3.10
C ALA A 1 -20.79 -7.04 3.51
N ALA A 2 -20.56 -8.19 4.14
CA ALA A 2 -19.23 -8.64 4.52
C ALA A 2 -18.40 -8.93 3.26
N VAL A 3 -17.18 -8.41 3.18
CA VAL A 3 -16.27 -8.71 2.07
C VAL A 3 -15.90 -10.19 2.11
N LYS A 4 -16.07 -10.88 0.99
CA LYS A 4 -15.78 -12.32 0.84
C LYS A 4 -14.27 -12.55 1.09
N LYS A 5 -13.93 -13.58 1.84
CA LYS A 5 -12.55 -14.06 1.91
C LYS A 5 -12.10 -14.57 0.55
N LEU A 6 -10.91 -14.20 0.14
CA LEU A 6 -10.30 -14.71 -1.08
C LEU A 6 -9.68 -16.09 -0.82
N THR A 7 -9.68 -16.93 -1.84
CA THR A 7 -8.82 -18.11 -1.87
C THR A 7 -7.35 -17.69 -2.02
N ALA A 8 -6.42 -18.59 -1.73
CA ALA A 8 -4.98 -18.32 -1.94
C ALA A 8 -4.67 -17.95 -3.40
N LYS A 9 -5.35 -18.59 -4.37
CA LYS A 9 -5.21 -18.28 -5.79
C LYS A 9 -5.73 -16.88 -6.12
N GLU A 10 -6.92 -16.50 -5.66
CA GLU A 10 -7.47 -15.16 -5.86
C GLU A 10 -6.58 -14.09 -5.22
N ALA A 11 -6.04 -14.36 -4.03
CA ALA A 11 -5.10 -13.45 -3.37
C ALA A 11 -3.78 -13.29 -4.13
N ALA A 12 -3.25 -14.38 -4.70
CA ALA A 12 -2.07 -14.32 -5.57
C ALA A 12 -2.32 -13.47 -6.82
N GLU A 13 -3.49 -13.57 -7.43
CA GLU A 13 -3.90 -12.73 -8.57
C GLU A 13 -3.99 -11.25 -8.18
N VAL A 14 -4.50 -10.95 -6.98
CA VAL A 14 -4.52 -9.58 -6.45
C VAL A 14 -3.12 -9.02 -6.28
N MET A 15 -2.19 -9.79 -5.70
CA MET A 15 -0.79 -9.39 -5.53
C MET A 15 -0.05 -9.29 -6.87
N ALA A 16 -0.28 -10.22 -7.80
CA ALA A 16 0.33 -10.22 -9.13
C ALA A 16 0.03 -8.94 -9.91
N TRP A 17 -1.15 -8.37 -9.72
CA TRP A 17 -1.52 -7.11 -10.37
C TRP A 17 -0.63 -5.94 -9.91
N GLU A 18 -0.06 -5.99 -8.72
CA GLU A 18 0.79 -4.92 -8.16
C GLU A 18 2.23 -4.98 -8.68
N ILE A 19 2.66 -6.12 -9.22
CA ILE A 19 4.03 -6.30 -9.71
C ILE A 19 4.35 -5.33 -10.85
N GLY A 20 5.51 -4.67 -10.74
CA GLY A 20 6.02 -3.74 -11.75
C GLY A 20 6.56 -2.46 -11.15
N LYS A 21 6.75 -1.45 -11.99
CA LYS A 21 7.19 -0.10 -11.61
C LYS A 21 6.04 0.87 -11.67
N TRP A 22 5.95 1.70 -10.65
CA TRP A 22 4.88 2.67 -10.46
C TRP A 22 5.44 4.05 -10.17
N GLU A 23 4.80 5.06 -10.69
CA GLU A 23 5.00 6.46 -10.32
C GLU A 23 3.81 6.92 -9.48
N THR A 24 4.10 7.49 -8.32
CA THR A 24 3.09 7.98 -7.37
C THR A 24 3.21 9.48 -7.23
N LYS A 25 2.09 10.17 -7.36
CA LYS A 25 1.96 11.62 -7.16
C LYS A 25 0.72 11.94 -6.33
N GLY A 26 0.84 12.95 -5.50
CA GLY A 26 -0.28 13.42 -4.72
C GLY A 26 0.09 14.48 -3.72
N ARG A 27 -0.74 14.60 -2.68
CA ARG A 27 -0.59 15.60 -1.63
C ARG A 27 -0.83 15.00 -0.26
N GLY A 28 0.07 15.32 0.67
CA GLY A 28 -0.14 15.20 2.10
C GLY A 28 -0.73 16.49 2.65
N MET A 29 -1.74 16.36 3.49
CA MET A 29 -2.47 17.49 4.08
C MET A 29 -2.48 17.34 5.60
N PRO A 30 -1.43 17.82 6.30
CA PRO A 30 -1.50 17.95 7.75
C PRO A 30 -2.57 18.98 8.11
N VAL A 31 -3.31 18.74 9.18
CA VAL A 31 -4.32 19.71 9.66
C VAL A 31 -3.64 20.99 10.15
N GLU A 32 -2.47 20.83 10.77
CA GLU A 32 -1.61 21.94 11.16
C GLU A 32 -0.39 21.96 10.26
N GLY A 33 -0.32 22.93 9.35
CA GLY A 33 0.79 23.10 8.43
C GLY A 33 0.39 23.21 6.97
N ALA A 34 1.36 23.40 6.09
CA ALA A 34 1.15 23.54 4.66
C ALA A 34 0.99 22.17 3.98
N PRO A 35 0.16 22.06 2.92
CA PRO A 35 0.12 20.90 2.07
C PRO A 35 1.52 20.56 1.52
N GLN A 36 1.83 19.28 1.46
CA GLN A 36 3.11 18.77 0.97
C GLN A 36 2.89 17.94 -0.29
N ALA A 37 3.70 18.16 -1.33
CA ALA A 37 3.72 17.31 -2.49
C ALA A 37 4.29 15.94 -2.13
N ILE A 38 3.67 14.88 -2.65
CA ILE A 38 4.16 13.51 -2.55
C ILE A 38 4.51 13.05 -3.96
N GLU A 39 5.79 12.73 -4.16
CA GLU A 39 6.30 12.13 -5.39
C GLU A 39 7.25 11.00 -5.04
N MET A 40 6.97 9.80 -5.59
CA MET A 40 7.85 8.65 -5.41
C MET A 40 7.70 7.66 -6.56
N THR A 41 8.69 6.81 -6.71
CA THR A 41 8.61 5.62 -7.55
C THR A 41 8.56 4.39 -6.67
N THR A 42 7.85 3.37 -7.12
CA THR A 42 7.74 2.09 -6.41
C THR A 42 8.11 0.97 -7.37
N GLU A 43 8.98 0.08 -6.93
CA GLU A 43 9.21 -1.21 -7.56
C GLU A 43 8.56 -2.29 -6.69
N ALA A 44 7.62 -3.03 -7.28
CA ALA A 44 6.97 -4.17 -6.64
C ALA A 44 7.40 -5.44 -7.35
N ARG A 45 7.90 -6.42 -6.60
CA ARG A 45 8.32 -7.72 -7.14
C ARG A 45 7.95 -8.85 -6.20
N TRP A 46 7.84 -10.05 -6.73
CA TRP A 46 7.69 -11.22 -5.86
C TRP A 46 8.92 -11.39 -4.95
N LYS A 47 8.69 -11.52 -3.66
CA LYS A 47 9.68 -11.99 -2.70
C LYS A 47 9.68 -13.51 -2.65
N GLU A 48 8.49 -14.09 -2.54
CA GLU A 48 8.20 -15.50 -2.73
C GLU A 48 7.03 -15.59 -3.70
N GLU A 49 7.24 -16.27 -4.82
CA GLU A 49 6.28 -16.32 -5.92
C GLU A 49 4.88 -16.75 -5.47
N CYS A 50 3.88 -16.00 -5.89
CA CYS A 50 2.47 -16.17 -5.52
C CYS A 50 2.13 -16.11 -4.03
N LYS A 51 3.09 -15.78 -3.16
CA LYS A 51 2.88 -15.75 -1.70
C LYS A 51 3.17 -14.41 -1.06
N SER A 52 4.22 -13.72 -1.48
CA SER A 52 4.58 -12.42 -0.93
C SER A 52 5.22 -11.49 -1.94
N VAL A 53 4.97 -10.20 -1.78
CA VAL A 53 5.50 -9.13 -2.60
C VAL A 53 6.38 -8.24 -1.75
N GLU A 54 7.53 -7.83 -2.27
CA GLU A 54 8.33 -6.78 -1.67
C GLU A 54 8.23 -5.49 -2.51
N TYR A 55 8.28 -4.37 -1.81
CA TYR A 55 8.22 -3.04 -2.39
C TYR A 55 9.48 -2.27 -2.05
N LYS A 56 10.00 -1.56 -3.04
CA LYS A 56 11.03 -0.54 -2.86
C LYS A 56 10.45 0.80 -3.25
N PHE A 57 10.35 1.71 -2.30
CA PHE A 57 9.91 3.09 -2.51
C PHE A 57 11.12 3.98 -2.63
N THR A 58 11.19 4.80 -3.66
CA THR A 58 12.29 5.74 -3.89
C THR A 58 11.74 7.15 -4.05
N MET A 59 12.29 8.09 -3.31
CA MET A 59 11.90 9.50 -3.34
C MET A 59 13.10 10.40 -3.09
N ASP A 60 12.97 11.65 -3.49
CA ASP A 60 13.95 12.69 -3.15
C ASP A 60 13.52 13.40 -1.87
N GLN A 61 14.43 13.44 -0.91
CA GLN A 61 14.28 14.19 0.34
C GLN A 61 15.51 15.10 0.53
N ASP A 62 15.27 16.39 0.62
CA ASP A 62 16.33 17.41 0.83
C ASP A 62 17.50 17.27 -0.16
N GLY A 63 17.18 17.02 -1.44
CA GLY A 63 18.16 16.87 -2.52
C GLY A 63 18.92 15.53 -2.51
N LYS A 64 18.48 14.57 -1.71
CA LYS A 64 19.04 13.22 -1.67
C LYS A 64 17.98 12.18 -2.05
N THR A 65 18.38 11.21 -2.86
CA THR A 65 17.55 10.05 -3.14
C THR A 65 17.58 9.06 -1.99
N VAL A 66 16.43 8.76 -1.42
CA VAL A 66 16.27 7.79 -0.33
C VAL A 66 15.35 6.65 -0.75
N SER A 67 15.57 5.48 -0.18
CA SER A 67 14.74 4.31 -0.43
C SER A 67 14.20 3.75 0.87
N TYR A 68 12.93 3.33 0.81
CA TYR A 68 12.23 2.62 1.87
C TYR A 68 11.69 1.31 1.35
N PHE A 69 11.39 0.38 2.26
CA PHE A 69 10.98 -0.96 1.88
C PHE A 69 9.69 -1.36 2.57
N GLY A 70 8.92 -2.16 1.87
CA GLY A 70 7.70 -2.77 2.38
C GLY A 70 7.57 -4.20 1.91
N HIS A 71 6.62 -4.92 2.48
CA HIS A 71 6.36 -6.30 2.14
C HIS A 71 4.90 -6.65 2.44
N GLN A 72 4.30 -7.45 1.58
CA GLN A 72 2.91 -7.86 1.69
C GLN A 72 2.78 -9.38 1.55
N GLU A 73 1.93 -9.97 2.39
CA GLU A 73 1.53 -11.37 2.33
C GLU A 73 0.03 -11.50 2.59
N TYR A 74 -0.55 -12.65 2.25
CA TYR A 74 -1.96 -12.93 2.50
C TYR A 74 -2.12 -13.97 3.60
N ASP A 75 -2.89 -13.62 4.63
CA ASP A 75 -3.32 -14.55 5.68
C ASP A 75 -4.68 -15.15 5.29
N ALA A 76 -4.66 -16.37 4.75
CA ALA A 76 -5.86 -17.05 4.27
C ALA A 76 -6.83 -17.41 5.42
N ALA A 77 -6.33 -17.63 6.62
CA ALA A 77 -7.16 -17.95 7.78
C ALA A 77 -8.04 -16.75 8.17
N LYS A 78 -7.46 -15.55 8.12
CA LYS A 78 -8.15 -14.30 8.44
C LYS A 78 -8.80 -13.63 7.23
N GLY A 79 -8.37 -13.99 6.01
CA GLY A 79 -8.84 -13.36 4.77
C GLY A 79 -8.37 -11.91 4.64
N ILE A 80 -7.14 -11.63 5.04
CA ILE A 80 -6.55 -10.29 5.02
C ILE A 80 -5.16 -10.31 4.37
N PHE A 81 -4.82 -9.20 3.71
CA PHE A 81 -3.45 -8.88 3.36
C PHE A 81 -2.78 -8.20 4.54
N ILE A 82 -1.57 -8.63 4.87
CA ILE A 82 -0.73 -8.03 5.91
C ILE A 82 0.39 -7.32 5.20
N TYR A 83 0.39 -5.99 5.30
CA TYR A 83 1.40 -5.14 4.72
C TYR A 83 2.27 -4.55 5.83
N ARG A 84 3.58 -4.67 5.70
CA ARG A 84 4.56 -4.09 6.62
C ARG A 84 5.48 -3.15 5.87
N SER A 85 5.76 -2.01 6.45
CA SER A 85 6.72 -1.06 5.90
C SER A 85 7.50 -0.34 6.99
N LYS A 86 8.71 0.03 6.64
CA LYS A 86 9.57 0.83 7.50
C LYS A 86 10.09 2.04 6.74
N TRP A 87 9.84 3.22 7.30
CA TRP A 87 10.18 4.50 6.71
C TRP A 87 11.22 5.22 7.57
N GLY A 88 12.50 5.19 7.13
CA GLY A 88 13.61 5.76 7.87
C GLY A 88 13.82 5.12 9.24
N ASP A 89 13.99 5.95 10.27
CA ASP A 89 14.20 5.52 11.66
C ASP A 89 12.89 5.24 12.41
N ASN A 90 11.73 5.41 11.75
CA ASN A 90 10.44 5.12 12.35
C ASN A 90 10.28 3.61 12.60
N PRO A 91 9.50 3.20 13.61
CA PRO A 91 9.13 1.81 13.81
C PRO A 91 8.43 1.23 12.60
N GLU A 92 8.54 -0.08 12.41
CA GLU A 92 7.79 -0.79 11.38
C GLU A 92 6.28 -0.60 11.59
N THR A 93 5.59 -0.26 10.51
CA THR A 93 4.13 -0.14 10.47
C THR A 93 3.53 -1.42 9.90
N THR A 94 2.49 -1.95 10.52
CA THR A 94 1.72 -3.08 10.01
C THR A 94 0.32 -2.62 9.67
N SER A 95 -0.10 -2.86 8.43
CA SER A 95 -1.47 -2.63 7.94
C SER A 95 -2.16 -3.95 7.68
N HIS A 96 -3.41 -4.05 8.10
CA HIS A 96 -4.30 -5.17 7.79
C HIS A 96 -5.35 -4.70 6.79
N GLU A 97 -5.37 -5.30 5.62
CA GLU A 97 -6.19 -4.86 4.49
C GLU A 97 -7.12 -5.96 4.00
N ARG A 98 -8.32 -5.57 3.58
CA ARG A 98 -9.27 -6.42 2.87
C ARG A 98 -9.51 -5.88 1.48
N TYR A 99 -9.41 -6.75 0.50
CA TYR A 99 -9.70 -6.42 -0.90
C TYR A 99 -11.09 -6.92 -1.28
N ASP A 100 -11.87 -6.04 -1.87
CA ASP A 100 -13.17 -6.35 -2.46
C ASP A 100 -13.03 -6.41 -3.99
N PRO A 101 -13.13 -7.61 -4.61
CA PRO A 101 -13.00 -7.74 -6.06
C PRO A 101 -14.13 -7.05 -6.82
N ALA A 102 -15.34 -6.96 -6.24
CA ALA A 102 -16.50 -6.37 -6.92
C ALA A 102 -16.32 -4.86 -7.14
N THR A 103 -15.71 -4.18 -6.19
CA THR A 103 -15.42 -2.72 -6.27
C THR A 103 -13.96 -2.42 -6.61
N ARG A 104 -13.10 -3.44 -6.68
CA ARG A 104 -11.65 -3.33 -6.87
C ARG A 104 -11.00 -2.40 -5.84
N THR A 105 -11.45 -2.49 -4.59
CA THR A 105 -11.04 -1.59 -3.51
C THR A 105 -10.45 -2.37 -2.34
N SER A 106 -9.25 -1.96 -1.91
CA SER A 106 -8.66 -2.35 -0.62
C SER A 106 -9.03 -1.35 0.46
N ARG A 107 -9.34 -1.86 1.64
CA ARG A 107 -9.55 -1.07 2.85
C ARG A 107 -8.70 -1.62 3.98
N GLY A 108 -7.91 -0.75 4.59
CA GLY A 108 -6.96 -1.15 5.60
C GLY A 108 -6.94 -0.27 6.83
N GLN A 109 -6.40 -0.83 7.90
CA GLN A 109 -6.06 -0.13 9.13
C GLN A 109 -4.64 -0.48 9.50
N SER A 110 -3.85 0.55 9.79
CA SER A 110 -2.48 0.37 10.27
C SER A 110 -2.42 0.52 11.77
N SER A 111 -1.62 -0.34 12.40
CA SER A 111 -1.15 -0.07 13.76
C SER A 111 -0.21 1.13 13.70
N PRO A 112 -0.31 2.07 14.67
CA PRO A 112 0.47 3.29 14.62
C PRO A 112 1.97 2.98 14.69
N ALA A 113 2.71 3.46 13.70
CA ALA A 113 4.16 3.55 13.77
C ALA A 113 4.59 4.70 14.69
N SER A 114 3.68 5.60 15.00
CA SER A 114 3.89 6.70 15.93
C SER A 114 3.61 6.26 17.35
N PRO A 115 4.45 6.65 18.33
CA PRO A 115 4.18 6.47 19.75
C PRO A 115 3.01 7.33 20.27
N ALA A 116 2.33 8.09 19.39
CA ALA A 116 1.11 8.78 19.75
C ALA A 116 0.04 7.75 20.14
N VAL A 117 -0.08 7.50 21.41
CA VAL A 117 -1.11 6.62 22.01
C VAL A 117 -2.47 7.07 21.51
N GLY A 118 -3.19 6.17 20.83
CA GLY A 118 -4.54 6.42 20.32
C GLY A 118 -4.63 6.92 18.88
N SER A 119 -3.54 7.02 18.13
CA SER A 119 -3.62 7.31 16.68
C SER A 119 -4.09 6.09 15.89
N LYS A 120 -4.96 6.33 14.92
CA LYS A 120 -5.49 5.32 14.02
C LYS A 120 -5.31 5.77 12.58
N THR A 121 -4.70 4.91 11.77
CA THR A 121 -4.53 5.14 10.34
C THR A 121 -5.47 4.25 9.56
N THR A 122 -6.26 4.83 8.67
CA THR A 122 -7.12 4.11 7.73
C THR A 122 -6.72 4.42 6.29
N THR A 123 -6.78 3.40 5.44
CA THR A 123 -6.41 3.50 4.03
C THR A 123 -7.51 2.92 3.16
N VAL A 124 -7.83 3.62 2.09
CA VAL A 124 -8.71 3.14 1.03
C VAL A 124 -7.97 3.28 -0.29
N THR A 125 -7.75 2.16 -0.98
CA THR A 125 -7.07 2.12 -2.27
C THR A 125 -7.99 1.50 -3.31
N LYS A 126 -8.28 2.24 -4.36
CA LYS A 126 -9.10 1.80 -5.49
C LYS A 126 -8.23 1.59 -6.72
N ARG A 127 -8.38 0.45 -7.38
CA ARG A 127 -7.78 0.17 -8.69
C ARG A 127 -8.64 0.75 -9.79
N ILE A 128 -8.04 1.54 -10.67
CA ILE A 128 -8.72 2.23 -11.78
C ILE A 128 -8.09 1.73 -13.08
N GLY A 129 -8.89 1.05 -13.91
CA GLY A 129 -8.38 0.45 -15.14
C GLY A 129 -7.32 -0.63 -14.88
N ALA A 130 -6.37 -0.78 -15.80
CA ALA A 130 -5.31 -1.79 -15.73
C ALA A 130 -4.07 -1.33 -14.95
N ASP A 131 -3.77 -0.02 -14.95
CA ASP A 131 -2.45 0.52 -14.62
C ASP A 131 -2.49 1.70 -13.65
N LYS A 132 -3.57 1.89 -12.92
CA LYS A 132 -3.72 3.03 -12.00
C LYS A 132 -4.38 2.65 -10.69
N THR A 133 -3.89 3.24 -9.60
CA THR A 133 -4.57 3.24 -8.31
C THR A 133 -4.80 4.65 -7.82
N GLN A 134 -5.85 4.83 -7.04
CA GLN A 134 -6.10 6.02 -6.26
C GLN A 134 -6.19 5.63 -4.78
N GLN A 135 -5.43 6.28 -3.94
CA GLN A 135 -5.40 6.00 -2.51
C GLN A 135 -5.72 7.24 -1.71
N ARG A 136 -6.54 7.06 -0.70
CA ARG A 136 -6.77 8.02 0.38
C ARG A 136 -6.35 7.39 1.71
N LEU A 137 -5.56 8.14 2.48
CA LEU A 137 -5.13 7.78 3.82
C LEU A 137 -5.55 8.86 4.79
N GLU A 138 -6.03 8.47 5.96
CA GLU A 138 -6.36 9.37 7.05
C GLU A 138 -5.73 8.87 8.36
N VAL A 139 -5.14 9.80 9.10
CA VAL A 139 -4.64 9.58 10.46
C VAL A 139 -5.51 10.37 11.44
N ARG A 140 -6.05 9.69 12.43
CA ARG A 140 -6.90 10.29 13.47
C ARG A 140 -6.34 10.01 14.85
N GLU A 141 -6.45 11.01 15.72
CA GLU A 141 -6.25 10.89 17.16
C GLU A 141 -7.65 10.98 17.82
N GLY A 142 -8.18 9.86 18.27
CA GLY A 142 -9.60 9.78 18.61
C GLY A 142 -10.47 10.10 17.39
N ASP A 143 -11.38 11.06 17.51
CA ASP A 143 -12.23 11.51 16.40
C ASP A 143 -11.60 12.65 15.57
N ARG A 144 -10.47 13.21 16.00
CA ARG A 144 -9.81 14.34 15.34
C ARG A 144 -8.94 13.86 14.19
N LEU A 145 -9.19 14.34 12.98
CA LEU A 145 -8.30 14.17 11.84
C LEU A 145 -7.03 15.01 12.07
N VAL A 146 -5.85 14.40 11.98
CA VAL A 146 -4.56 15.09 12.14
C VAL A 146 -3.73 15.13 10.86
N TYR A 147 -3.94 14.16 9.97
CA TYR A 147 -3.26 14.09 8.68
C TYR A 147 -4.12 13.32 7.68
N SER A 148 -4.06 13.72 6.43
CA SER A 148 -4.58 12.93 5.32
C SER A 148 -3.66 13.03 4.12
N HIS A 149 -3.71 12.05 3.23
CA HIS A 149 -3.15 12.20 1.89
C HIS A 149 -4.06 11.59 0.83
N GLU A 150 -3.93 12.13 -0.38
CA GLU A 150 -4.50 11.59 -1.59
C GLU A 150 -3.40 11.42 -2.61
N ILE A 151 -3.23 10.20 -3.11
CA ILE A 151 -2.20 9.87 -4.08
C ILE A 151 -2.78 9.06 -5.23
N VAL A 152 -2.17 9.21 -6.39
CA VAL A 152 -2.44 8.41 -7.59
C VAL A 152 -1.15 7.74 -7.99
N SER A 153 -1.18 6.42 -8.15
CA SER A 153 -0.06 5.64 -8.67
C SER A 153 -0.41 5.14 -10.07
N THR A 154 0.52 5.32 -10.98
CA THR A 154 0.40 4.89 -12.38
C THR A 154 1.54 3.95 -12.72
N ARG A 155 1.25 2.82 -13.34
CA ARG A 155 2.25 1.88 -13.81
C ARG A 155 3.06 2.51 -14.95
N ILE A 156 4.37 2.52 -14.81
CA ILE A 156 5.30 3.12 -15.79
C ILE A 156 6.21 2.10 -16.48
N GLY A 157 6.17 0.84 -16.04
CA GLY A 157 6.96 -0.22 -16.66
C GLY A 157 6.91 -1.55 -15.93
N GLY A 158 7.42 -2.60 -16.58
CA GLY A 158 7.69 -3.87 -15.92
C GLY A 158 6.47 -4.65 -15.44
N HIS A 159 5.42 -4.77 -16.28
CA HIS A 159 4.48 -5.87 -16.05
C HIS A 159 5.26 -7.18 -16.24
N ILE A 160 5.80 -7.67 -15.13
CA ILE A 160 6.43 -8.99 -15.11
C ILE A 160 5.25 -9.96 -14.98
N GLU A 161 4.91 -10.63 -16.08
CA GLU A 161 4.00 -11.75 -15.99
C GLU A 161 4.52 -12.73 -14.94
N PRO A 162 3.69 -13.22 -14.02
CA PRO A 162 4.12 -14.26 -13.10
C PRO A 162 4.65 -15.43 -13.93
N ALA A 163 5.85 -15.93 -13.59
CA ALA A 163 6.34 -17.15 -14.21
C ALA A 163 5.24 -18.21 -14.06
N ARG A 164 4.81 -18.79 -15.18
CA ARG A 164 3.82 -19.86 -15.15
C ARG A 164 4.42 -20.99 -14.33
N PRO A 165 3.69 -21.55 -13.35
CA PRO A 165 4.16 -22.75 -12.70
C PRO A 165 4.43 -23.79 -13.82
N GLU A 166 5.65 -24.34 -13.85
CA GLU A 166 5.97 -25.42 -14.75
C GLU A 166 5.02 -26.60 -14.45
N PRO A 167 4.56 -27.30 -15.48
CA PRO A 167 3.59 -28.38 -15.36
C PRO A 167 4.10 -29.55 -14.51
#